data_f57340d6e042f3a82a2fdba96af6fab5
#
_entry.id   f57340d6e042f3a82a2fdba96af6fab5
#
_cell.length_a   1.000
_cell.length_b   1.000
_cell.length_c   1.000
_cell.angle_alpha   90.00
_cell.angle_beta   90.00
_cell.angle_gamma   90.00
#
_symmetry.space_group_name_H-M   'P 1'
#
loop_
_entity.id
_entity.type
_entity.pdbx_description
1 polymer ?
#
loop_
_entity_poly.entity_id
_entity_poly.type
_entity_poly.pdbx_seq_one_letter_code
_entity_poly.pdbx_strand_id
1 'polypeptide(L)'
;HIAEFTSAHKDIDLNIEGLGVEEELNSDADITVVLTRKTPNARKVARLFPIRYVPVCSQERISHFDVEDETAIGLLNKSTLLLHKARPHAWKYWAENAGLSELKPEKTIYVDSMLALARAAEQGVGVALIPLPVSKDWLDTGSLIPLHEKHLVTEDFYWVLINGNSSKRKSALLFFQWMLEKFQKYR
;
A
#
# COMPACT_ATOMS: atom_id res chain seq x y z
N HIS A 1 -6.01 10.07 -8.38
CA HIS A 1 -5.08 10.94 -9.15
C HIS A 1 -5.15 10.70 -10.67
N ILE A 2 -5.47 9.50 -11.16
CA ILE A 2 -5.55 9.21 -12.61
C ILE A 2 -6.54 10.13 -13.31
N ALA A 3 -7.68 10.44 -12.69
CA ALA A 3 -8.67 11.38 -13.23
C ALA A 3 -8.09 12.77 -13.56
N GLU A 4 -7.09 13.23 -12.83
CA GLU A 4 -6.42 14.50 -13.13
C GLU A 4 -5.62 14.42 -14.43
N PHE A 5 -4.91 13.29 -14.63
CA PHE A 5 -4.15 13.06 -15.86
C PHE A 5 -5.07 12.96 -17.08
N THR A 6 -6.11 12.15 -17.00
CA THR A 6 -7.05 11.95 -18.13
C THR A 6 -7.83 13.23 -18.48
N SER A 7 -8.12 14.07 -17.47
CA SER A 7 -8.76 15.37 -17.71
C SER A 7 -7.84 16.36 -18.43
N ALA A 8 -6.54 16.31 -18.14
CA ALA A 8 -5.53 17.17 -18.75
C ALA A 8 -5.08 16.70 -20.15
N HIS A 9 -5.22 15.39 -20.44
CA HIS A 9 -4.72 14.74 -21.66
C HIS A 9 -5.84 13.90 -22.30
N LYS A 10 -6.84 14.57 -22.85
CA LYS A 10 -8.05 13.94 -23.44
C LYS A 10 -7.77 13.09 -24.69
N ASP A 11 -6.60 13.28 -25.29
CA ASP A 11 -6.10 12.55 -26.47
C ASP A 11 -5.32 11.27 -26.09
N ILE A 12 -5.19 10.95 -24.80
CA ILE A 12 -4.49 9.76 -24.32
C ILE A 12 -5.48 8.80 -23.67
N ASP A 13 -5.64 7.63 -24.28
CA ASP A 13 -6.37 6.53 -23.67
C ASP A 13 -5.47 5.75 -22.71
N LEU A 14 -6.01 5.43 -21.54
CA LEU A 14 -5.32 4.61 -20.53
C LEU A 14 -6.00 3.24 -20.41
N ASN A 15 -5.23 2.18 -20.64
CA ASN A 15 -5.58 0.83 -20.21
C ASN A 15 -4.78 0.49 -18.96
N ILE A 16 -5.45 0.09 -17.86
CA ILE A 16 -4.83 -0.20 -16.57
C ILE A 16 -5.08 -1.66 -16.21
N GLU A 17 -4.01 -2.40 -16.10
CA GLU A 17 -4.04 -3.82 -15.77
C GLU A 17 -3.28 -4.09 -14.46
N GLY A 18 -3.82 -5.00 -13.66
CA GLY A 18 -3.10 -5.56 -12.51
C GLY A 18 -2.40 -6.85 -12.93
N LEU A 19 -1.10 -6.92 -12.73
CA LEU A 19 -0.29 -8.08 -13.06
C LEU A 19 0.09 -8.88 -11.81
N GLY A 20 0.26 -10.18 -11.96
CA GLY A 20 0.88 -11.03 -10.94
C GLY A 20 2.36 -10.69 -10.75
N VAL A 21 2.92 -11.02 -9.60
CA VAL A 21 4.31 -10.67 -9.21
C VAL A 21 5.35 -11.16 -10.24
N GLU A 22 5.12 -12.29 -10.88
CA GLU A 22 6.03 -12.85 -11.88
C GLU A 22 5.92 -12.19 -13.27
N GLU A 23 4.80 -11.53 -13.56
CA GLU A 23 4.49 -10.90 -14.85
C GLU A 23 4.89 -9.42 -14.90
N GLU A 24 5.08 -8.78 -13.76
CA GLU A 24 5.28 -7.32 -13.66
C GLU A 24 6.43 -6.78 -14.50
N LEU A 25 7.51 -7.52 -14.65
CA LEU A 25 8.70 -7.09 -15.40
C LEU A 25 8.67 -7.42 -16.89
N ASN A 26 7.79 -8.33 -17.32
CA ASN A 26 7.67 -8.80 -18.70
C ASN A 26 6.39 -8.30 -19.40
N SER A 27 5.76 -7.30 -18.85
CA SER A 27 4.50 -6.75 -19.36
C SER A 27 4.69 -6.04 -20.69
N ASP A 28 3.74 -6.21 -21.60
CA ASP A 28 3.62 -5.44 -22.85
C ASP A 28 3.12 -4.01 -22.62
N ALA A 29 2.81 -3.64 -21.39
CA ALA A 29 2.42 -2.30 -21.01
C ALA A 29 3.49 -1.26 -21.36
N ASP A 30 3.08 -0.06 -21.76
CA ASP A 30 4.02 1.05 -22.02
C ASP A 30 4.74 1.48 -20.74
N ILE A 31 4.03 1.47 -19.61
CA ILE A 31 4.53 1.83 -18.29
C ILE A 31 4.17 0.74 -17.30
N THR A 32 5.11 0.38 -16.45
CA THR A 32 4.88 -0.53 -15.33
C THR A 32 5.21 0.17 -14.01
N VAL A 33 4.37 -0.09 -13.01
CA VAL A 33 4.61 0.34 -11.62
C VAL A 33 4.79 -0.91 -10.76
N VAL A 34 5.95 -1.04 -10.14
CA VAL A 34 6.30 -2.22 -9.34
C VAL A 34 6.71 -1.85 -7.93
N LEU A 35 6.44 -2.73 -6.99
CA LEU A 35 6.91 -2.64 -5.60
C LEU A 35 8.06 -3.62 -5.40
N THR A 36 9.26 -3.09 -5.28
CA THR A 36 10.46 -3.93 -5.08
C THR A 36 11.56 -3.18 -4.33
N ARG A 37 12.43 -3.94 -3.69
CA ARG A 37 13.62 -3.45 -2.97
C ARG A 37 14.75 -3.11 -3.93
N LYS A 38 14.89 -3.89 -5.00
CA LYS A 38 15.94 -3.71 -6.01
C LYS A 38 15.47 -2.80 -7.13
N THR A 39 16.36 -1.96 -7.63
CA THR A 39 16.10 -1.15 -8.82
C THR A 39 15.78 -2.06 -10.01
N PRO A 40 14.60 -1.93 -10.64
CA PRO A 40 14.25 -2.69 -11.82
C PRO A 40 15.21 -2.40 -12.98
N ASN A 41 15.50 -3.43 -13.78
CA ASN A 41 16.33 -3.26 -14.98
C ASN A 41 15.46 -2.79 -16.15
N ALA A 42 15.47 -1.48 -16.44
CA ALA A 42 14.73 -0.87 -17.53
C ALA A 42 15.51 0.32 -18.11
N ARG A 43 15.21 0.68 -19.38
CA ARG A 43 15.82 1.83 -20.05
C ARG A 43 15.55 3.15 -19.33
N LYS A 44 14.35 3.30 -18.81
CA LYS A 44 13.94 4.47 -18.05
C LYS A 44 13.20 3.98 -16.81
N VAL A 45 13.76 4.25 -15.66
CA VAL A 45 13.25 3.85 -14.37
C VAL A 45 13.44 4.98 -13.38
N ALA A 46 12.47 5.17 -12.50
CA ALA A 46 12.58 6.11 -11.40
C ALA A 46 11.88 5.59 -10.17
N ARG A 47 12.42 5.92 -9.02
CA ARG A 47 11.81 5.65 -7.72
C ARG A 47 10.71 6.68 -7.46
N LEU A 48 9.52 6.20 -7.11
CA LEU A 48 8.38 7.06 -6.76
C LEU A 48 8.40 7.43 -5.28
N PHE A 49 8.25 6.43 -4.41
CA PHE A 49 8.21 6.64 -2.95
C PHE A 49 8.50 5.33 -2.20
N PRO A 50 8.99 5.44 -0.94
CA PRO A 50 9.11 4.31 -0.03
C PRO A 50 7.72 3.87 0.43
N ILE A 51 7.60 2.61 0.88
CA ILE A 51 6.37 2.11 1.48
C ILE A 51 6.57 1.87 2.98
N ARG A 52 5.55 2.23 3.74
CA ARG A 52 5.45 1.95 5.18
C ARG A 52 4.06 1.44 5.49
N TYR A 53 3.93 0.60 6.50
CA TYR A 53 2.65 0.05 6.91
C TYR A 53 2.21 0.61 8.26
N VAL A 54 0.92 0.90 8.38
CA VAL A 54 0.30 1.40 9.60
C VAL A 54 -0.85 0.47 10.00
N PRO A 55 -0.97 0.13 11.31
CA PRO A 55 -2.10 -0.65 11.81
C PRO A 55 -3.35 0.22 11.83
N VAL A 56 -4.44 -0.29 11.27
CA VAL A 56 -5.71 0.43 11.15
C VAL A 56 -6.90 -0.47 11.42
N CYS A 57 -7.99 0.14 11.87
CA CYS A 57 -9.31 -0.49 11.91
C CYS A 57 -10.42 0.53 11.61
N SER A 58 -11.67 0.09 11.57
CA SER A 58 -12.83 0.97 11.47
C SER A 58 -13.07 1.75 12.77
N GLN A 59 -13.71 2.93 12.66
CA GLN A 59 -14.14 3.74 13.81
C GLN A 59 -15.04 2.94 14.77
N GLU A 60 -15.98 2.18 14.23
CA GLU A 60 -16.89 1.36 15.01
C GLU A 60 -16.13 0.35 15.89
N ARG A 61 -15.06 -0.26 15.35
CA ARG A 61 -14.27 -1.22 16.10
C ARG A 61 -13.53 -0.58 17.27
N ILE A 62 -13.00 0.65 17.12
CA ILE A 62 -12.35 1.37 18.23
C ILE A 62 -13.33 1.64 19.37
N SER A 63 -14.59 2.01 19.08
CA SER A 63 -15.59 2.30 20.11
C SER A 63 -15.98 1.09 20.97
N HIS A 64 -15.66 -0.13 20.53
CA HIS A 64 -15.87 -1.36 21.29
C HIS A 64 -14.69 -1.72 22.21
N PHE A 65 -13.58 -0.98 22.10
CA PHE A 65 -12.43 -1.15 22.98
C PHE A 65 -12.49 -0.13 24.12
N ASP A 66 -12.24 -0.61 25.33
CA ASP A 66 -12.08 0.26 26.51
C ASP A 66 -10.67 0.88 26.45
N VAL A 67 -10.54 1.98 25.68
CA VAL A 67 -9.25 2.57 25.30
C VAL A 67 -8.49 3.13 26.50
N GLU A 68 -9.17 3.39 27.63
CA GLU A 68 -8.56 3.98 28.81
C GLU A 68 -7.70 2.99 29.61
N ASP A 69 -7.95 1.68 29.51
CA ASP A 69 -7.30 0.65 30.33
C ASP A 69 -6.45 -0.36 29.51
N GLU A 70 -6.46 -0.34 28.17
CA GLU A 70 -5.77 -1.35 27.38
C GLU A 70 -4.58 -0.81 26.61
N THR A 71 -3.46 -1.53 26.68
CA THR A 71 -2.29 -1.29 25.83
C THR A 71 -2.62 -1.66 24.38
N ALA A 72 -1.94 -1.00 23.41
CA ALA A 72 -2.11 -1.31 21.97
C ALA A 72 -1.93 -2.81 21.67
N ILE A 73 -1.05 -3.51 22.41
CA ILE A 73 -0.84 -4.95 22.26
C ILE A 73 -2.03 -5.76 22.78
N GLY A 74 -2.65 -5.33 23.88
CA GLY A 74 -3.87 -5.98 24.43
C GLY A 74 -5.00 -5.92 23.41
N LEU A 75 -5.23 -4.74 22.81
CA LEU A 75 -6.22 -4.55 21.76
C LEU A 75 -5.96 -5.44 20.54
N LEU A 76 -4.72 -5.52 20.09
CA LEU A 76 -4.34 -6.35 18.95
C LEU A 76 -4.49 -7.84 19.21
N ASN A 77 -4.16 -8.29 20.43
CA ASN A 77 -4.31 -9.70 20.82
C ASN A 77 -5.77 -10.14 20.90
N LYS A 78 -6.68 -9.25 21.30
CA LYS A 78 -8.14 -9.49 21.29
C LYS A 78 -8.80 -9.27 19.92
N SER A 79 -8.01 -8.93 18.92
CA SER A 79 -8.52 -8.62 17.59
C SER A 79 -8.28 -9.75 16.60
N THR A 80 -9.13 -9.81 15.57
CA THR A 80 -8.80 -10.53 14.34
C THR A 80 -7.77 -9.74 13.58
N LEU A 81 -6.57 -10.30 13.34
CA LEU A 81 -5.57 -9.68 12.49
C LEU A 81 -5.76 -10.08 11.02
N LEU A 82 -5.80 -9.09 10.16
CA LEU A 82 -5.88 -9.26 8.71
C LEU A 82 -4.46 -9.23 8.15
N LEU A 83 -4.06 -10.29 7.42
CA LEU A 83 -2.74 -10.45 6.85
C LEU A 83 -2.80 -10.56 5.33
N HIS A 84 -1.89 -9.88 4.66
CA HIS A 84 -1.68 -10.10 3.23
C HIS A 84 -0.84 -11.37 3.02
N LYS A 85 -1.31 -12.30 2.16
CA LYS A 85 -0.66 -13.59 1.90
C LYS A 85 0.81 -13.46 1.48
N ALA A 86 1.14 -12.45 0.67
CA ALA A 86 2.52 -12.20 0.24
C ALA A 86 3.42 -11.61 1.36
N ARG A 87 2.85 -11.25 2.54
CA ARG A 87 3.58 -10.66 3.66
C ARG A 87 3.17 -11.28 5.00
N PRO A 88 3.31 -12.60 5.16
CA PRO A 88 2.79 -13.32 6.34
C PRO A 88 3.43 -12.89 7.66
N HIS A 89 4.62 -12.30 7.61
CA HIS A 89 5.37 -11.87 8.80
C HIS A 89 5.26 -10.36 9.08
N ALA A 90 4.44 -9.61 8.33
CA ALA A 90 4.37 -8.15 8.47
C ALA A 90 3.98 -7.70 9.88
N TRP A 91 3.02 -8.37 10.51
CA TRP A 91 2.62 -8.07 11.89
C TRP A 91 3.72 -8.35 12.91
N LYS A 92 4.47 -9.43 12.74
CA LYS A 92 5.63 -9.74 13.60
C LYS A 92 6.67 -8.61 13.50
N TYR A 93 7.06 -8.23 12.30
CA TYR A 93 8.04 -7.16 12.09
C TYR A 93 7.55 -5.80 12.58
N TRP A 94 6.24 -5.53 12.44
CA TRP A 94 5.67 -4.31 12.96
C TRP A 94 5.74 -4.27 14.50
N ALA A 95 5.36 -5.35 15.18
CA ALA A 95 5.40 -5.45 16.63
C ALA A 95 6.83 -5.29 17.19
N GLU A 96 7.80 -5.98 16.57
CA GLU A 96 9.22 -5.84 16.91
C GLU A 96 9.69 -4.38 16.75
N ASN A 97 9.35 -3.73 15.64
CA ASN A 97 9.70 -2.32 15.39
C ASN A 97 8.99 -1.34 16.32
N ALA A 98 7.80 -1.66 16.78
CA ALA A 98 7.05 -0.88 17.75
C ALA A 98 7.55 -1.07 19.19
N GLY A 99 8.48 -2.01 19.43
CA GLY A 99 8.97 -2.36 20.78
C GLY A 99 7.94 -3.14 21.60
N LEU A 100 7.00 -3.79 20.93
CA LEU A 100 5.96 -4.60 21.55
C LEU A 100 6.42 -6.06 21.67
N SER A 101 5.84 -6.77 22.64
CA SER A 101 6.03 -8.22 22.77
C SER A 101 5.33 -8.96 21.61
N GLU A 102 5.56 -10.28 21.51
CA GLU A 102 4.97 -11.10 20.48
C GLU A 102 3.43 -10.98 20.46
N LEU A 103 2.86 -10.71 19.28
CA LEU A 103 1.42 -10.70 19.09
C LEU A 103 0.85 -12.12 19.11
N LYS A 104 -0.21 -12.31 19.89
CA LYS A 104 -0.95 -13.57 19.99
C LYS A 104 -2.45 -13.32 19.71
N PRO A 105 -2.80 -12.99 18.45
CA PRO A 105 -4.17 -12.65 18.10
C PRO A 105 -5.10 -13.84 18.29
N GLU A 106 -6.36 -13.57 18.69
CA GLU A 106 -7.39 -14.61 18.78
C GLU A 106 -7.65 -15.28 17.43
N LYS A 107 -7.58 -14.51 16.36
CA LYS A 107 -7.85 -14.98 15.00
C LYS A 107 -7.00 -14.27 13.97
N THR A 108 -6.65 -14.99 12.91
CA THR A 108 -5.95 -14.46 11.74
C THR A 108 -6.71 -14.79 10.47
N ILE A 109 -6.89 -13.80 9.61
CA ILE A 109 -7.49 -13.95 8.28
C ILE A 109 -6.46 -13.54 7.23
N TYR A 110 -6.25 -14.42 6.26
CA TYR A 110 -5.31 -14.17 5.15
C TYR A 110 -6.06 -13.70 3.91
N VAL A 111 -5.60 -12.59 3.33
CA VAL A 111 -6.15 -11.99 2.12
C VAL A 111 -5.02 -11.80 1.10
N ASP A 112 -5.30 -11.97 -0.17
CA ASP A 112 -4.31 -11.84 -1.26
C ASP A 112 -4.34 -10.49 -2.00
N SER A 113 -5.29 -9.63 -1.65
CA SER A 113 -5.45 -8.29 -2.20
C SER A 113 -5.37 -7.23 -1.11
N MET A 114 -4.53 -6.21 -1.29
CA MET A 114 -4.45 -5.07 -0.37
C MET A 114 -5.76 -4.28 -0.32
N LEU A 115 -6.46 -4.17 -1.46
CA LEU A 115 -7.76 -3.51 -1.52
C LEU A 115 -8.80 -4.29 -0.69
N ALA A 116 -8.88 -5.61 -0.86
CA ALA A 116 -9.78 -6.45 -0.09
C ALA A 116 -9.45 -6.43 1.41
N LEU A 117 -8.15 -6.38 1.76
CA LEU A 117 -7.69 -6.28 3.14
C LEU A 117 -8.13 -4.96 3.79
N ALA A 118 -7.95 -3.82 3.10
CA ALA A 118 -8.39 -2.52 3.59
C ALA A 118 -9.92 -2.45 3.72
N ARG A 119 -10.67 -2.99 2.75
CA ARG A 119 -12.13 -3.07 2.79
C ARG A 119 -12.63 -3.94 3.95
N ALA A 120 -11.99 -5.07 4.21
CA ALA A 120 -12.36 -5.91 5.36
C ALA A 120 -12.14 -5.18 6.70
N ALA A 121 -11.06 -4.41 6.83
CA ALA A 121 -10.81 -3.57 8.00
C ALA A 121 -11.86 -2.45 8.14
N GLU A 122 -12.21 -1.78 7.04
CA GLU A 122 -13.26 -0.75 6.99
C GLU A 122 -14.63 -1.28 7.41
N GLN A 123 -14.94 -2.52 7.04
CA GLN A 123 -16.19 -3.22 7.44
C GLN A 123 -16.13 -3.81 8.85
N GLY A 124 -15.13 -3.50 9.67
CA GLY A 124 -15.02 -3.95 11.04
C GLY A 124 -14.63 -5.43 11.23
N VAL A 125 -14.22 -6.15 10.17
CA VAL A 125 -13.81 -7.57 10.27
C VAL A 125 -12.61 -7.76 11.18
N GLY A 126 -11.66 -6.79 11.19
CA GLY A 126 -10.46 -6.89 11.99
C GLY A 126 -9.56 -5.67 11.88
N VAL A 127 -8.32 -5.86 12.33
CA VAL A 127 -7.24 -4.87 12.24
C VAL A 127 -6.30 -5.25 11.09
N ALA A 128 -5.95 -4.28 10.25
CA ALA A 128 -5.08 -4.48 9.09
C ALA A 128 -3.81 -3.64 9.17
N LEU A 129 -2.74 -4.11 8.53
CA LEU A 129 -1.60 -3.28 8.18
C LEU A 129 -1.78 -2.78 6.74
N ILE A 130 -2.04 -1.47 6.56
CA ILE A 130 -2.21 -0.88 5.25
C ILE A 130 -0.97 -0.09 4.82
N PRO A 131 -0.64 -0.11 3.51
CA PRO A 131 0.53 0.59 2.99
C PRO A 131 0.26 2.09 2.78
N LEU A 132 1.17 2.93 3.25
CA LEU A 132 1.19 4.37 2.94
C LEU A 132 2.31 4.69 1.94
N PRO A 133 2.10 5.63 1.02
CA PRO A 133 0.97 6.59 0.95
C PRO A 133 -0.25 6.10 0.14
N VAL A 134 -0.21 4.92 -0.49
CA VAL A 134 -1.25 4.47 -1.45
C VAL A 134 -2.64 4.29 -0.83
N SER A 135 -2.70 4.05 0.48
CA SER A 135 -3.96 3.88 1.23
C SER A 135 -4.36 5.12 2.03
N LYS A 136 -3.76 6.28 1.72
CA LYS A 136 -3.98 7.51 2.50
C LYS A 136 -5.44 7.98 2.50
N ASP A 137 -6.16 7.77 1.42
CA ASP A 137 -7.55 8.22 1.27
C ASP A 137 -8.48 7.63 2.34
N TRP A 138 -8.27 6.37 2.78
CA TRP A 138 -9.04 5.78 3.89
C TRP A 138 -8.82 6.49 5.22
N LEU A 139 -7.60 7.00 5.45
CA LEU A 139 -7.27 7.76 6.65
C LEU A 139 -7.82 9.19 6.55
N ASP A 140 -7.68 9.84 5.40
CA ASP A 140 -8.15 11.21 5.18
C ASP A 140 -9.69 11.32 5.27
N THR A 141 -10.41 10.28 4.86
CA THR A 141 -11.88 10.21 4.98
C THR A 141 -12.37 9.76 6.36
N GLY A 142 -11.47 9.27 7.22
CA GLY A 142 -11.83 8.68 8.51
C GLY A 142 -12.48 7.31 8.43
N SER A 143 -12.55 6.68 7.23
CA SER A 143 -13.08 5.32 7.06
C SER A 143 -12.22 4.27 7.78
N LEU A 144 -10.92 4.53 7.88
CA LEU A 144 -9.98 3.77 8.70
C LEU A 144 -9.22 4.69 9.63
N ILE A 145 -8.98 4.23 10.85
CA ILE A 145 -8.30 4.98 11.91
C ILE A 145 -7.02 4.25 12.29
N PRO A 146 -5.88 4.98 12.41
CA PRO A 146 -4.66 4.42 12.93
C PRO A 146 -4.80 3.98 14.39
N LEU A 147 -4.36 2.76 14.71
CA LEU A 147 -4.36 2.23 16.08
C LEU A 147 -3.06 2.54 16.83
N HIS A 148 -2.02 2.92 16.13
CA HIS A 148 -0.71 3.16 16.73
C HIS A 148 0.12 4.13 15.89
N GLU A 149 0.94 4.94 16.53
CA GLU A 149 1.82 5.91 15.87
C GLU A 149 3.03 5.28 15.14
N LYS A 150 3.44 4.07 15.56
CA LYS A 150 4.58 3.38 14.94
C LYS A 150 4.17 2.75 13.62
N HIS A 151 4.98 2.99 12.60
CA HIS A 151 4.83 2.41 11.27
C HIS A 151 5.90 1.35 11.05
N LEU A 152 5.56 0.27 10.36
CA LEU A 152 6.55 -0.66 9.82
C LEU A 152 7.19 -0.02 8.59
N VAL A 153 8.39 0.49 8.73
CA VAL A 153 9.20 0.98 7.60
C VAL A 153 9.83 -0.21 6.90
N THR A 154 9.72 -0.26 5.58
CA THR A 154 10.33 -1.29 4.76
C THR A 154 11.41 -0.70 3.85
N GLU A 155 12.24 -1.56 3.28
CA GLU A 155 13.21 -1.18 2.24
C GLU A 155 12.59 -1.24 0.84
N ASP A 156 11.29 -1.51 0.75
CA ASP A 156 10.59 -1.60 -0.52
C ASP A 156 10.17 -0.21 -1.00
N PHE A 157 10.27 0.00 -2.31
CA PHE A 157 9.89 1.23 -2.98
C PHE A 157 8.96 0.93 -4.14
N TYR A 158 8.01 1.81 -4.39
CA TYR A 158 7.36 1.85 -5.69
C TYR A 158 8.28 2.48 -6.71
N TRP A 159 8.41 1.80 -7.84
CA TRP A 159 9.17 2.24 -9.00
C TRP A 159 8.24 2.39 -10.18
N VAL A 160 8.49 3.38 -11.01
CA VAL A 160 7.86 3.51 -12.32
C VAL A 160 8.92 3.29 -13.38
N LEU A 161 8.58 2.51 -14.41
CA LEU A 161 9.48 2.22 -15.52
C LEU A 161 8.73 2.30 -16.85
N ILE A 162 9.45 2.68 -17.90
CA ILE A 162 8.98 2.65 -19.28
C ILE A 162 9.55 1.42 -19.95
N ASN A 163 8.66 0.56 -20.46
CA ASN A 163 9.03 -0.70 -21.09
C ASN A 163 9.52 -0.50 -22.53
N GLY A 164 10.54 -1.25 -22.90
CA GLY A 164 11.00 -1.49 -24.27
C GLY A 164 10.97 -0.28 -25.20
N ASN A 165 10.27 -0.42 -26.30
CA ASN A 165 10.15 0.60 -27.36
C ASN A 165 9.25 1.79 -26.97
N SER A 166 8.46 1.66 -25.92
CA SER A 166 7.54 2.71 -25.43
C SER A 166 8.29 3.94 -24.92
N SER A 167 9.59 3.83 -24.62
CA SER A 167 10.43 4.97 -24.24
C SER A 167 10.50 6.09 -25.27
N LYS A 168 10.07 5.85 -26.53
CA LYS A 168 9.99 6.85 -27.61
C LYS A 168 8.58 7.42 -27.77
N ARG A 169 7.55 6.84 -27.14
CA ARG A 169 6.16 7.32 -27.21
C ARG A 169 5.98 8.57 -26.37
N LYS A 170 5.49 9.64 -26.99
CA LYS A 170 5.26 10.92 -26.27
C LYS A 170 4.28 10.76 -25.10
N SER A 171 3.21 9.99 -25.30
CA SER A 171 2.21 9.71 -24.26
C SER A 171 2.80 8.99 -23.03
N ALA A 172 3.63 7.96 -23.24
CA ALA A 172 4.31 7.26 -22.16
C ALA A 172 5.28 8.18 -21.39
N LEU A 173 6.01 9.04 -22.10
CA LEU A 173 6.91 10.01 -21.46
C LEU A 173 6.15 11.04 -20.64
N LEU A 174 5.01 11.54 -21.13
CA LEU A 174 4.16 12.47 -20.41
C LEU A 174 3.59 11.83 -19.13
N PHE A 175 3.07 10.61 -19.23
CA PHE A 175 2.54 9.91 -18.05
C PHE A 175 3.63 9.61 -17.03
N PHE A 176 4.81 9.18 -17.48
CA PHE A 176 5.96 8.94 -16.61
C PHE A 176 6.35 10.22 -15.85
N GLN A 177 6.48 11.35 -16.55
CA GLN A 177 6.83 12.64 -15.94
C GLN A 177 5.77 13.09 -14.96
N TRP A 178 4.49 13.01 -15.33
CA TRP A 178 3.38 13.33 -14.47
C TRP A 178 3.42 12.50 -13.16
N MET A 179 3.69 11.20 -13.24
CA MET A 179 3.84 10.38 -12.04
C MET A 179 4.97 10.87 -11.13
N LEU A 180 6.12 11.24 -11.70
CA LEU A 180 7.24 11.77 -10.92
C LEU A 180 6.90 13.06 -10.18
N GLU A 181 6.19 13.97 -10.83
CA GLU A 181 5.74 15.23 -10.25
C GLU A 181 4.66 14.99 -9.17
N LYS A 182 3.69 14.16 -9.48
CA LYS A 182 2.56 13.87 -8.58
C LYS A 182 3.00 13.25 -7.26
N PHE A 183 3.98 12.34 -7.31
CA PHE A 183 4.47 11.65 -6.13
C PHE A 183 5.73 12.28 -5.52
N GLN A 184 6.20 13.42 -6.01
CA GLN A 184 7.40 14.10 -5.51
C GLN A 184 7.37 14.34 -4.00
N LYS A 185 6.21 14.69 -3.45
CA LYS A 185 6.03 14.97 -2.01
C LYS A 185 6.17 13.75 -1.10
N TYR A 186 6.22 12.55 -1.65
CA TYR A 186 6.34 11.30 -0.89
C TYR A 186 7.73 10.64 -1.01
N ARG A 187 8.66 11.26 -1.75
CA ARG A 187 10.02 10.76 -1.97
C ARG A 187 10.92 10.86 -0.75
#